data_2e094343305f794004ddeb7efa85121d
#
_entry.id   2e094343305f794004ddeb7efa85121d
#
_cell.length_a   1.000
_cell.length_b   1.000
_cell.length_c   1.000
_cell.angle_alpha   90.00
_cell.angle_beta   90.00
_cell.angle_gamma   90.00
#
_symmetry.space_group_name_H-M   'P 1'
#
loop_
_entity.id
_entity.type
_entity.pdbx_description
1 polymer ?
#
loop_
_entity_poly.entity_id
_entity_poly.type
_entity_poly.pdbx_seq_one_letter_code
_entity_poly.pdbx_strand_id
1 'polypeptide(L)'
;KKMIDKGKDEVWDALEDIIKDRPVMLNRAPTLHRLGIQAFEPVLVEGRALKLHPLCCTAFNADFDGDQMAIHVPLSAEAQAEARILMLSANNLLRPQDGKPVTVPTQDMILGTYYLTYQRYDVDAYDTIHEIFPLLECGKLPYEKPIWVRNIWDDPESEDYQYYLRTRGALLDNETDRPETIPGSYQTLAQAAAALNAGEIQPDEVIYVWNIWDSDADIKEENHIYIRTVGAYAQQAHEAGDIRPKEYFKYYHDEDEAMMAYADGMIAMHDPIKVWKELEIDGKKEHRIIDATVGRLIINDAIPQNLGFKKRETVDDLFPLEIDFVVGKKQLGKIIDKCIRINGFTQSTEMLDKVKA
;
A
#
# COMPACT_ATOMS: atom_id res chain seq x y z
N LYS A 1 -10.11 46.14 -25.34
CA LYS A 1 -8.84 46.58 -24.74
C LYS A 1 -9.07 47.37 -23.43
N LYS A 2 -9.88 48.47 -23.41
CA LYS A 2 -10.14 49.25 -22.19
C LYS A 2 -10.76 48.45 -21.03
N MET A 3 -11.53 47.39 -21.30
CA MET A 3 -12.11 46.50 -20.27
C MET A 3 -11.04 45.54 -19.74
N ILE A 4 -10.18 45.02 -20.61
CA ILE A 4 -9.04 44.16 -20.24
C ILE A 4 -8.06 44.94 -19.36
N ASP A 5 -7.71 46.19 -19.77
CA ASP A 5 -6.78 47.04 -19.02
C ASP A 5 -7.31 47.40 -17.61
N LYS A 6 -8.64 47.35 -17.43
CA LYS A 6 -9.31 47.63 -16.14
C LYS A 6 -9.59 46.37 -15.30
N GLY A 7 -9.30 45.17 -15.81
CA GLY A 7 -9.49 43.90 -15.09
C GLY A 7 -10.95 43.68 -14.67
N LYS A 8 -11.92 43.95 -15.54
CA LYS A 8 -13.33 43.71 -15.23
C LYS A 8 -13.67 42.22 -15.25
N ASP A 9 -14.61 41.81 -14.39
CA ASP A 9 -15.00 40.39 -14.23
C ASP A 9 -15.56 39.78 -15.52
N GLU A 10 -16.30 40.54 -16.33
CA GLU A 10 -16.83 40.08 -17.61
C GLU A 10 -15.71 39.67 -18.62
N VAL A 11 -14.47 40.13 -18.39
CA VAL A 11 -13.33 39.73 -19.21
C VAL A 11 -12.89 38.29 -18.90
N TRP A 12 -12.99 37.88 -17.65
CA TRP A 12 -12.65 36.54 -17.24
C TRP A 12 -13.65 35.52 -17.78
N ASP A 13 -14.95 35.83 -17.73
CA ASP A 13 -16.00 34.97 -18.33
C ASP A 13 -15.77 34.78 -19.83
N ALA A 14 -15.51 35.91 -20.54
CA ALA A 14 -15.20 35.85 -21.97
C ALA A 14 -13.90 35.11 -22.29
N LEU A 15 -12.88 35.18 -21.38
CA LEU A 15 -11.63 34.47 -21.54
C LEU A 15 -11.84 32.96 -21.34
N GLU A 16 -12.62 32.55 -20.34
CA GLU A 16 -12.96 31.15 -20.09
C GLU A 16 -13.62 30.49 -21.30
N ASP A 17 -14.54 31.22 -21.97
CA ASP A 17 -15.17 30.72 -23.19
C ASP A 17 -14.19 30.62 -24.38
N ILE A 18 -13.21 31.54 -24.47
CA ILE A 18 -12.23 31.55 -25.56
C ILE A 18 -11.20 30.44 -25.41
N ILE A 19 -10.80 30.09 -24.17
CA ILE A 19 -9.75 29.08 -23.94
C ILE A 19 -10.28 27.66 -24.08
N LYS A 20 -11.60 27.45 -24.00
CA LYS A 20 -12.19 26.11 -24.24
C LYS A 20 -11.75 25.60 -25.61
N ASP A 21 -11.26 24.37 -25.64
CA ASP A 21 -10.79 23.71 -26.86
C ASP A 21 -9.64 24.44 -27.62
N ARG A 22 -8.88 25.31 -26.96
CA ARG A 22 -7.73 25.99 -27.56
C ARG A 22 -6.43 25.65 -26.85
N PRO A 23 -5.62 24.73 -27.39
CA PRO A 23 -4.36 24.38 -26.78
C PRO A 23 -3.39 25.56 -26.81
N VAL A 24 -2.56 25.67 -25.78
CA VAL A 24 -1.41 26.57 -25.69
C VAL A 24 -0.13 25.77 -25.61
N MET A 25 0.96 26.30 -26.17
CA MET A 25 2.26 25.66 -26.06
C MET A 25 3.08 26.37 -24.99
N LEU A 26 3.70 25.57 -24.12
CA LEU A 26 4.68 26.03 -23.14
C LEU A 26 6.07 25.67 -23.60
N ASN A 27 7.02 26.61 -23.42
CA ASN A 27 8.42 26.41 -23.70
C ASN A 27 9.28 26.90 -22.53
N ARG A 28 10.27 26.10 -22.12
CA ARG A 28 11.33 26.53 -21.23
C ARG A 28 12.68 26.53 -21.97
N ALA A 29 13.37 27.66 -21.98
CA ALA A 29 14.72 27.74 -22.50
C ALA A 29 15.75 27.21 -21.46
N PRO A 30 16.84 26.52 -21.91
CA PRO A 30 17.14 26.11 -23.27
C PRO A 30 16.29 24.90 -23.70
N THR A 31 15.84 24.91 -24.95
CA THR A 31 15.10 23.78 -25.54
C THR A 31 16.05 22.73 -26.04
N LEU A 32 16.40 21.75 -25.21
CA LEU A 32 17.42 20.74 -25.51
C LEU A 32 16.89 19.60 -26.40
N HIS A 33 15.59 19.32 -26.34
CA HIS A 33 14.92 18.29 -27.12
C HIS A 33 13.47 18.65 -27.38
N ARG A 34 12.78 17.89 -28.22
CA ARG A 34 11.39 18.19 -28.63
C ARG A 34 10.38 18.34 -27.49
N LEU A 35 10.60 17.66 -26.35
CA LEU A 35 9.71 17.74 -25.18
C LEU A 35 9.92 19.02 -24.34
N GLY A 36 10.89 19.87 -24.71
CA GLY A 36 11.03 21.22 -24.16
C GLY A 36 9.99 22.20 -24.67
N ILE A 37 9.14 21.78 -25.62
CA ILE A 37 7.94 22.47 -26.07
C ILE A 37 6.81 21.46 -26.07
N GLN A 38 5.77 21.70 -25.26
CA GLN A 38 4.59 20.82 -25.18
C GLN A 38 3.33 21.67 -25.19
N ALA A 39 2.25 21.10 -25.72
CA ALA A 39 0.94 21.69 -25.72
C ALA A 39 0.12 21.25 -24.51
N PHE A 40 -0.69 22.14 -24.00
CA PHE A 40 -1.57 21.93 -22.86
C PHE A 40 -2.93 22.59 -23.12
N GLU A 41 -3.97 22.05 -22.53
CA GLU A 41 -5.26 22.73 -22.43
C GLU A 41 -5.20 23.67 -21.21
N PRO A 42 -5.40 24.98 -21.41
CA PRO A 42 -5.25 25.96 -20.34
C PRO A 42 -6.46 25.96 -19.41
N VAL A 43 -6.20 26.15 -18.13
CA VAL A 43 -7.20 26.32 -17.07
C VAL A 43 -6.88 27.65 -16.35
N LEU A 44 -7.88 28.47 -16.10
CA LEU A 44 -7.71 29.71 -15.34
C LEU A 44 -7.45 29.41 -13.87
N VAL A 45 -6.45 30.05 -13.32
CA VAL A 45 -6.08 29.94 -11.90
C VAL A 45 -5.79 31.34 -11.35
N GLU A 46 -6.02 31.53 -10.07
CA GLU A 46 -5.64 32.75 -9.39
C GLU A 46 -4.12 32.89 -9.26
N GLY A 47 -3.64 34.12 -9.32
CA GLY A 47 -2.22 34.44 -9.18
C GLY A 47 -1.57 34.85 -10.50
N ARG A 48 -0.23 35.01 -10.45
CA ARG A 48 0.58 35.49 -11.59
C ARG A 48 1.57 34.44 -12.11
N ALA A 49 1.51 33.23 -11.58
CA ALA A 49 2.41 32.13 -11.93
C ALA A 49 1.68 31.08 -12.76
N LEU A 50 2.43 30.41 -13.64
CA LEU A 50 1.97 29.21 -14.31
C LEU A 50 1.98 28.05 -13.33
N LYS A 51 0.89 27.31 -13.24
CA LYS A 51 0.84 26.05 -12.50
C LYS A 51 1.08 24.89 -13.46
N LEU A 52 2.31 24.41 -13.49
CA LEU A 52 2.70 23.26 -14.32
C LEU A 52 2.49 21.96 -13.57
N HIS A 53 1.96 20.94 -14.28
CA HIS A 53 1.84 19.60 -13.70
C HIS A 53 3.22 19.05 -13.33
N PRO A 54 3.46 18.55 -12.10
CA PRO A 54 4.78 18.13 -11.61
C PRO A 54 5.46 17.05 -12.48
N LEU A 55 4.69 16.14 -13.08
CA LEU A 55 5.25 15.09 -13.94
C LEU A 55 5.84 15.63 -15.25
N CYS A 56 5.50 16.84 -15.67
CA CYS A 56 6.08 17.47 -16.84
C CYS A 56 7.42 18.16 -16.57
N CYS A 57 7.77 18.39 -15.29
CA CYS A 57 9.00 19.09 -14.91
C CYS A 57 10.25 18.43 -15.47
N THR A 58 10.30 17.09 -15.47
CA THR A 58 11.46 16.33 -16.01
C THR A 58 11.65 16.60 -17.50
N ALA A 59 10.59 16.67 -18.29
CA ALA A 59 10.65 16.94 -19.73
C ALA A 59 11.15 18.34 -20.03
N PHE A 60 10.73 19.35 -19.28
CA PHE A 60 11.17 20.73 -19.41
C PHE A 60 12.50 21.03 -18.71
N ASN A 61 13.00 20.09 -17.91
CA ASN A 61 14.08 20.32 -16.93
C ASN A 61 13.77 21.58 -16.10
N ALA A 62 12.51 21.68 -15.61
CA ALA A 62 12.01 22.80 -14.86
C ALA A 62 11.85 22.45 -13.38
N ASP A 63 12.05 23.45 -12.54
CA ASP A 63 11.71 23.42 -11.11
C ASP A 63 10.91 24.66 -10.72
N PHE A 64 10.50 24.73 -9.46
CA PHE A 64 9.61 25.82 -8.98
C PHE A 64 10.36 26.86 -8.15
N ASP A 65 11.62 27.07 -8.42
CA ASP A 65 12.51 28.02 -7.74
C ASP A 65 12.50 29.45 -8.36
N GLY A 66 11.70 29.65 -9.41
CA GLY A 66 11.63 30.92 -10.13
C GLY A 66 11.88 30.80 -11.64
N ASP A 67 11.87 29.58 -12.16
CA ASP A 67 11.96 29.34 -13.59
C ASP A 67 10.91 30.12 -14.40
N GLN A 68 11.30 30.56 -15.60
CA GLN A 68 10.41 31.25 -16.52
C GLN A 68 10.11 30.38 -17.73
N MET A 69 8.86 30.43 -18.19
CA MET A 69 8.40 29.75 -19.39
C MET A 69 7.67 30.71 -20.33
N ALA A 70 7.81 30.46 -21.61
CA ALA A 70 7.07 31.19 -22.64
C ALA A 70 5.77 30.46 -22.98
N ILE A 71 4.70 31.22 -23.16
CA ILE A 71 3.40 30.74 -23.65
C ILE A 71 3.26 31.13 -25.09
N HIS A 72 2.98 30.19 -25.98
CA HIS A 72 2.70 30.40 -27.40
C HIS A 72 1.27 29.95 -27.70
N VAL A 73 0.50 30.82 -28.36
CA VAL A 73 -0.89 30.58 -28.72
C VAL A 73 -1.00 30.31 -30.22
N PRO A 74 -1.32 29.05 -30.64
CA PRO A 74 -1.56 28.75 -32.06
C PRO A 74 -2.84 29.49 -32.54
N LEU A 75 -2.72 30.22 -33.63
CA LEU A 75 -3.83 31.04 -34.14
C LEU A 75 -4.61 30.36 -35.25
N SER A 76 -3.95 29.66 -36.18
CA SER A 76 -4.63 28.96 -37.28
C SER A 76 -5.17 27.61 -36.86
N ALA A 77 -6.20 27.11 -37.56
CA ALA A 77 -6.80 25.82 -37.31
C ALA A 77 -5.79 24.68 -37.50
N GLU A 78 -4.92 24.79 -38.47
CA GLU A 78 -3.85 23.83 -38.78
C GLU A 78 -2.85 23.78 -37.59
N ALA A 79 -2.40 24.96 -37.12
CA ALA A 79 -1.47 25.03 -36.00
C ALA A 79 -2.09 24.46 -34.69
N GLN A 80 -3.38 24.72 -34.46
CA GLN A 80 -4.11 24.15 -33.32
C GLN A 80 -4.24 22.61 -33.44
N ALA A 81 -4.50 22.11 -34.62
CA ALA A 81 -4.55 20.65 -34.88
C ALA A 81 -3.17 20.00 -34.65
N GLU A 82 -2.09 20.59 -35.16
CA GLU A 82 -0.73 20.09 -34.90
C GLU A 82 -0.38 20.12 -33.42
N ALA A 83 -0.69 21.21 -32.71
CA ALA A 83 -0.47 21.31 -31.27
C ALA A 83 -1.20 20.21 -30.51
N ARG A 84 -2.46 19.89 -30.87
CA ARG A 84 -3.28 18.90 -30.22
C ARG A 84 -2.87 17.46 -30.53
N ILE A 85 -2.54 17.16 -31.79
CA ILE A 85 -2.24 15.80 -32.23
C ILE A 85 -0.79 15.44 -31.91
N LEU A 86 0.18 16.30 -32.18
CA LEU A 86 1.60 16.00 -32.13
C LEU A 86 2.27 16.47 -30.82
N MET A 87 1.80 17.57 -30.23
CA MET A 87 2.54 18.25 -29.16
C MET A 87 1.86 18.16 -27.79
N LEU A 88 0.63 17.64 -27.70
CA LEU A 88 -0.07 17.53 -26.43
C LEU A 88 0.74 16.68 -25.44
N SER A 89 0.91 17.15 -24.23
CA SER A 89 1.72 16.48 -23.19
C SER A 89 1.24 15.04 -22.92
N ALA A 90 -0.08 14.81 -22.90
CA ALA A 90 -0.67 13.49 -22.73
C ALA A 90 -0.26 12.47 -23.82
N ASN A 91 0.06 12.95 -25.03
CA ASN A 91 0.49 12.12 -26.15
C ASN A 91 2.03 11.91 -26.20
N ASN A 92 2.78 12.60 -25.35
CA ASN A 92 4.23 12.63 -25.36
C ASN A 92 4.84 12.10 -24.05
N LEU A 93 4.35 10.96 -23.58
CA LEU A 93 4.80 10.34 -22.34
C LEU A 93 6.14 9.61 -22.46
N LEU A 94 6.62 9.34 -23.68
CA LEU A 94 7.85 8.59 -23.95
C LEU A 94 8.99 9.48 -24.45
N ARG A 95 10.19 9.23 -23.97
CA ARG A 95 11.40 9.87 -24.47
C ARG A 95 11.71 9.42 -25.89
N PRO A 96 12.02 10.33 -26.82
CA PRO A 96 12.37 9.95 -28.19
C PRO A 96 13.71 9.21 -28.31
N GLN A 97 14.56 9.36 -27.31
CA GLN A 97 15.90 8.79 -27.30
C GLN A 97 15.93 7.28 -27.08
N ASP A 98 15.16 6.80 -26.11
CA ASP A 98 15.21 5.41 -25.65
C ASP A 98 13.82 4.76 -25.51
N GLY A 99 12.74 5.48 -25.84
CA GLY A 99 11.37 4.99 -25.74
C GLY A 99 10.90 4.68 -24.32
N LYS A 100 11.62 5.14 -23.30
CA LYS A 100 11.19 4.98 -21.90
C LYS A 100 10.30 6.11 -21.46
N PRO A 101 9.44 5.92 -20.45
CA PRO A 101 8.62 6.97 -19.89
C PRO A 101 9.47 8.17 -19.43
N VAL A 102 9.03 9.38 -19.80
CA VAL A 102 9.62 10.63 -19.32
C VAL A 102 8.86 11.17 -18.12
N THR A 103 7.55 10.95 -18.08
CA THR A 103 6.63 11.34 -17.01
C THR A 103 6.64 10.30 -15.90
N VAL A 104 7.73 10.26 -15.13
CA VAL A 104 7.86 9.34 -13.99
C VAL A 104 7.81 10.16 -12.72
N PRO A 105 7.01 9.74 -11.73
CA PRO A 105 7.02 10.37 -10.42
C PRO A 105 8.42 10.49 -9.84
N THR A 106 8.69 11.59 -9.16
CA THR A 106 10.02 11.92 -8.61
C THR A 106 9.88 12.35 -7.15
N GLN A 107 10.99 12.33 -6.41
CA GLN A 107 11.08 12.85 -5.05
C GLN A 107 9.96 12.33 -4.14
N ASP A 108 9.12 13.22 -3.60
CA ASP A 108 8.08 12.91 -2.61
C ASP A 108 7.02 11.94 -3.14
N MET A 109 6.75 11.95 -4.45
CA MET A 109 5.82 10.99 -5.06
C MET A 109 6.35 9.56 -5.01
N ILE A 110 7.67 9.37 -5.18
CA ILE A 110 8.30 8.04 -5.02
C ILE A 110 8.24 7.61 -3.56
N LEU A 111 8.52 8.54 -2.64
CA LEU A 111 8.46 8.28 -1.22
C LEU A 111 7.04 7.91 -0.80
N GLY A 112 6.03 8.66 -1.27
CA GLY A 112 4.62 8.37 -1.01
C GLY A 112 4.20 7.00 -1.54
N THR A 113 4.58 6.65 -2.78
CA THR A 113 4.29 5.34 -3.36
C THR A 113 5.00 4.20 -2.60
N TYR A 114 6.25 4.42 -2.19
CA TYR A 114 6.97 3.48 -1.34
C TYR A 114 6.26 3.29 -0.01
N TYR A 115 5.87 4.39 0.63
CA TYR A 115 5.16 4.36 1.91
C TYR A 115 3.82 3.62 1.80
N LEU A 116 3.01 3.88 0.78
CA LEU A 116 1.73 3.18 0.57
C LEU A 116 1.92 1.67 0.32
N THR A 117 2.98 1.26 -0.38
CA THR A 117 3.21 -0.16 -0.71
C THR A 117 4.01 -0.91 0.34
N TYR A 118 4.60 -0.21 1.30
CA TYR A 118 5.32 -0.83 2.41
C TYR A 118 4.34 -1.66 3.26
N GLN A 119 4.75 -2.85 3.60
CA GLN A 119 4.01 -3.72 4.51
C GLN A 119 4.83 -3.89 5.77
N ARG A 120 4.21 -3.64 6.89
CA ARG A 120 4.82 -3.87 8.18
C ARG A 120 4.66 -5.34 8.51
N TYR A 121 5.72 -6.09 8.33
CA TYR A 121 5.77 -7.48 8.80
C TYR A 121 6.07 -7.55 10.30
N ASP A 122 6.41 -6.42 10.89
CA ASP A 122 6.85 -6.34 12.27
C ASP A 122 5.65 -6.33 13.22
N VAL A 123 5.29 -7.50 13.66
CA VAL A 123 4.80 -7.63 15.02
C VAL A 123 5.95 -7.13 15.90
N ASP A 124 5.71 -6.13 16.75
CA ASP A 124 6.75 -5.59 17.61
C ASP A 124 7.53 -6.73 18.26
N ALA A 125 8.84 -6.77 18.02
CA ALA A 125 9.71 -7.82 18.56
C ALA A 125 10.47 -7.25 19.76
N TYR A 126 10.52 -8.03 20.83
CA TYR A 126 11.20 -7.68 22.08
C TYR A 126 12.17 -8.78 22.45
N ASP A 127 13.38 -8.42 22.86
CA ASP A 127 14.39 -9.38 23.27
C ASP A 127 14.07 -10.00 24.62
N THR A 128 13.43 -9.26 25.52
CA THR A 128 13.06 -9.72 26.85
C THR A 128 11.65 -9.31 27.26
N ILE A 129 11.05 -10.10 28.15
CA ILE A 129 9.75 -9.75 28.77
C ILE A 129 9.87 -8.43 29.56
N HIS A 130 11.01 -8.14 30.16
CA HIS A 130 11.22 -6.94 30.96
C HIS A 130 11.11 -5.63 30.16
N GLU A 131 11.33 -5.67 28.85
CA GLU A 131 11.12 -4.52 27.97
C GLU A 131 9.65 -4.17 27.75
N ILE A 132 8.77 -5.16 27.91
CA ILE A 132 7.34 -5.05 27.64
C ILE A 132 6.59 -4.43 28.81
N PHE A 133 6.94 -4.77 30.05
CA PHE A 133 6.23 -4.30 31.25
C PHE A 133 6.12 -2.76 31.33
N PRO A 134 7.19 -1.98 31.17
CA PRO A 134 7.08 -0.52 31.20
C PRO A 134 6.17 0.05 30.09
N LEU A 135 6.11 -0.62 28.93
CA LEU A 135 5.29 -0.18 27.81
C LEU A 135 3.80 -0.49 28.05
N LEU A 136 3.51 -1.60 28.72
CA LEU A 136 2.15 -1.95 29.17
C LEU A 136 1.66 -0.97 30.23
N GLU A 137 2.46 -0.68 31.25
CA GLU A 137 2.16 0.27 32.33
C GLU A 137 1.91 1.69 31.81
N CYS A 138 2.68 2.10 30.79
CA CYS A 138 2.50 3.41 30.14
C CYS A 138 1.33 3.45 29.14
N GLY A 139 0.59 2.36 28.95
CA GLY A 139 -0.52 2.27 28.00
C GLY A 139 -0.11 2.36 26.53
N LYS A 140 1.21 2.25 26.22
CA LYS A 140 1.71 2.28 24.85
C LYS A 140 1.50 0.98 24.09
N LEU A 141 1.25 -0.10 24.81
CA LEU A 141 1.01 -1.42 24.28
C LEU A 141 -0.37 -1.90 24.74
N PRO A 142 -1.40 -2.03 23.86
CA PRO A 142 -2.68 -2.67 24.20
C PRO A 142 -2.48 -4.15 24.55
N TYR A 143 -3.27 -4.67 25.51
CA TYR A 143 -3.16 -6.05 25.99
C TYR A 143 -3.44 -7.11 24.92
N GLU A 144 -4.33 -6.80 23.98
CA GLU A 144 -4.76 -7.74 22.95
C GLU A 144 -3.81 -7.81 21.76
N LYS A 145 -2.89 -6.84 21.60
CA LYS A 145 -1.98 -6.84 20.45
C LYS A 145 -0.98 -7.99 20.52
N PRO A 146 -0.88 -8.86 19.52
CA PRO A 146 0.15 -9.88 19.47
C PRO A 146 1.54 -9.24 19.34
N ILE A 147 2.53 -9.86 19.98
CA ILE A 147 3.93 -9.45 19.97
C ILE A 147 4.83 -10.67 19.83
N TRP A 148 6.01 -10.47 19.25
CA TRP A 148 7.09 -11.44 19.30
C TRP A 148 7.93 -11.22 20.55
N VAL A 149 8.17 -12.27 21.29
CA VAL A 149 9.11 -12.25 22.41
C VAL A 149 10.13 -13.35 22.17
N ARG A 150 11.40 -12.98 22.26
CA ARG A 150 12.48 -13.96 22.21
C ARG A 150 12.24 -15.03 23.23
N ASN A 151 12.63 -16.25 22.91
CA ASN A 151 12.51 -17.34 23.86
C ASN A 151 13.35 -17.01 25.11
N ILE A 152 12.67 -16.85 26.24
CA ILE A 152 13.30 -16.50 27.53
C ILE A 152 14.13 -17.65 28.12
N TRP A 153 14.00 -18.85 27.50
CA TRP A 153 14.67 -20.07 27.97
C TRP A 153 15.86 -20.45 27.09
N ASP A 154 16.01 -19.83 25.92
CA ASP A 154 17.18 -20.04 25.08
C ASP A 154 18.36 -19.24 25.64
N ASP A 155 19.53 -19.86 25.61
CA ASP A 155 20.78 -19.19 25.96
C ASP A 155 20.93 -17.93 25.07
N PRO A 156 21.08 -16.73 25.65
CA PRO A 156 21.28 -15.50 24.87
C PRO A 156 22.50 -15.56 23.94
N GLU A 157 23.43 -16.48 24.16
CA GLU A 157 24.61 -16.71 23.32
C GLU A 157 24.38 -17.75 22.21
N SER A 158 23.21 -18.42 22.18
CA SER A 158 22.87 -19.38 21.13
C SER A 158 22.48 -18.67 19.83
N GLU A 159 23.04 -19.08 18.69
CA GLU A 159 22.70 -18.57 17.37
C GLU A 159 21.27 -18.98 16.91
N ASP A 160 20.66 -19.94 17.57
CA ASP A 160 19.33 -20.48 17.25
C ASP A 160 18.22 -19.80 18.07
N TYR A 161 18.02 -18.51 17.90
CA TYR A 161 16.94 -17.81 18.56
C TYR A 161 15.59 -18.09 17.90
N GLN A 162 14.64 -18.56 18.70
CA GLN A 162 13.25 -18.69 18.29
C GLN A 162 12.40 -17.59 18.93
N TYR A 163 11.62 -16.89 18.09
CA TYR A 163 10.63 -15.91 18.54
C TYR A 163 9.27 -16.58 18.65
N TYR A 164 8.56 -16.28 19.72
CA TYR A 164 7.21 -16.78 19.96
C TYR A 164 6.21 -15.64 19.88
N LEU A 165 5.11 -15.85 19.16
CA LEU A 165 4.01 -14.92 19.13
C LEU A 165 3.18 -15.08 20.41
N ARG A 166 2.96 -13.98 21.13
CA ARG A 166 2.16 -13.93 22.36
C ARG A 166 1.31 -12.68 22.39
N THR A 167 0.17 -12.73 23.09
CA THR A 167 -0.53 -11.51 23.46
C THR A 167 0.17 -10.86 24.64
N ARG A 168 0.02 -9.56 24.77
CA ARG A 168 0.63 -8.79 25.86
C ARG A 168 0.04 -9.15 27.22
N GLY A 169 -1.30 -9.33 27.29
CA GLY A 169 -1.96 -9.80 28.48
C GLY A 169 -1.44 -11.16 28.94
N ALA A 170 -1.19 -12.06 27.96
CA ALA A 170 -0.63 -13.37 28.24
C ALA A 170 0.75 -13.36 28.92
N LEU A 171 1.56 -12.33 28.69
CA LEU A 171 2.86 -12.18 29.35
C LEU A 171 2.75 -11.74 30.82
N LEU A 172 1.71 -10.95 31.15
CA LEU A 172 1.46 -10.51 32.53
C LEU A 172 0.95 -11.64 33.40
N ASP A 173 0.12 -12.53 32.85
CA ASP A 173 -0.53 -13.60 33.59
C ASP A 173 0.39 -14.82 33.82
N ASN A 174 1.60 -14.82 33.24
CA ASN A 174 2.51 -15.96 33.30
C ASN A 174 3.06 -16.25 34.72
N GLU A 175 2.88 -15.34 35.68
CA GLU A 175 3.43 -15.50 37.03
C GLU A 175 2.40 -16.02 38.08
N THR A 176 1.09 -16.04 37.78
CA THR A 176 0.10 -16.14 38.85
C THR A 176 -0.87 -17.31 38.80
N ASP A 177 -1.15 -17.96 37.65
CA ASP A 177 -2.21 -18.93 37.56
C ASP A 177 -1.81 -20.31 37.02
N ARG A 178 -2.23 -21.33 37.79
CA ARG A 178 -2.08 -22.72 37.37
C ARG A 178 -3.18 -23.09 36.35
N PRO A 179 -2.86 -23.78 35.27
CA PRO A 179 -3.77 -24.07 34.16
C PRO A 179 -4.93 -24.99 34.50
N GLU A 180 -4.90 -25.70 35.61
CA GLU A 180 -5.97 -26.60 36.04
C GLU A 180 -7.31 -25.91 36.30
N THR A 181 -7.31 -24.57 36.45
CA THR A 181 -8.48 -23.78 36.79
C THR A 181 -9.02 -22.92 35.65
N ILE A 182 -8.35 -22.90 34.49
CA ILE A 182 -8.69 -22.00 33.37
C ILE A 182 -9.44 -22.78 32.29
N PRO A 183 -10.63 -22.31 31.85
CA PRO A 183 -11.33 -22.92 30.73
C PRO A 183 -10.48 -22.86 29.46
N GLY A 184 -10.40 -23.97 28.71
CA GLY A 184 -9.66 -24.01 27.45
C GLY A 184 -8.16 -24.28 27.61
N SER A 185 -7.72 -24.99 28.65
CA SER A 185 -6.35 -25.45 28.78
C SER A 185 -6.10 -26.76 28.00
N TYR A 186 -5.00 -26.80 27.26
CA TYR A 186 -4.57 -27.96 26.46
C TYR A 186 -3.17 -28.37 26.87
N GLN A 187 -2.91 -29.69 26.87
CA GLN A 187 -1.61 -30.18 27.27
C GLN A 187 -0.55 -30.04 26.17
N THR A 188 -0.97 -30.14 24.90
CA THR A 188 -0.06 -30.04 23.75
C THR A 188 -0.61 -29.13 22.67
N LEU A 189 0.27 -28.60 21.80
CA LEU A 189 -0.10 -27.85 20.61
C LEU A 189 -1.01 -28.64 19.66
N ALA A 190 -0.76 -29.94 19.53
CA ALA A 190 -1.57 -30.82 18.69
C ALA A 190 -3.03 -30.90 19.16
N GLN A 191 -3.25 -30.95 20.49
CA GLN A 191 -4.59 -30.92 21.06
C GLN A 191 -5.30 -29.57 20.81
N ALA A 192 -4.62 -28.45 20.98
CA ALA A 192 -5.15 -27.13 20.68
C ALA A 192 -5.50 -26.96 19.20
N ALA A 193 -4.62 -27.42 18.31
CA ALA A 193 -4.85 -27.41 16.86
C ALA A 193 -6.04 -28.29 16.46
N ALA A 194 -6.19 -29.47 17.08
CA ALA A 194 -7.33 -30.34 16.84
C ALA A 194 -8.66 -29.69 17.26
N ALA A 195 -8.70 -29.04 18.42
CA ALA A 195 -9.88 -28.31 18.91
C ALA A 195 -10.24 -27.10 18.02
N LEU A 196 -9.22 -26.38 17.49
CA LEU A 196 -9.43 -25.30 16.53
C LEU A 196 -10.04 -25.84 15.21
N ASN A 197 -9.49 -26.93 14.68
CA ASN A 197 -10.00 -27.55 13.45
C ASN A 197 -11.40 -28.16 13.65
N ALA A 198 -11.74 -28.58 14.87
CA ALA A 198 -13.09 -29.03 15.22
C ALA A 198 -14.08 -27.87 15.43
N GLY A 199 -13.61 -26.63 15.46
CA GLY A 199 -14.44 -25.46 15.73
C GLY A 199 -14.85 -25.30 17.20
N GLU A 200 -14.19 -26.00 18.12
CA GLU A 200 -14.46 -25.93 19.56
C GLU A 200 -13.91 -24.63 20.18
N ILE A 201 -12.90 -24.05 19.58
CA ILE A 201 -12.28 -22.78 19.96
C ILE A 201 -12.16 -21.86 18.74
N GLN A 202 -12.19 -20.55 18.97
CA GLN A 202 -12.08 -19.56 17.92
C GLN A 202 -10.62 -19.13 17.70
N PRO A 203 -10.24 -18.72 16.48
CA PRO A 203 -8.85 -18.33 16.15
C PRO A 203 -8.29 -17.17 16.98
N ASP A 204 -9.14 -16.30 17.50
CA ASP A 204 -8.81 -15.13 18.32
C ASP A 204 -8.93 -15.40 19.85
N GLU A 205 -9.38 -16.57 20.23
CA GLU A 205 -9.53 -16.95 21.63
C GLU A 205 -8.17 -17.18 22.29
N VAL A 206 -8.00 -16.69 23.52
CA VAL A 206 -6.79 -16.92 24.31
C VAL A 206 -6.91 -18.24 25.05
N ILE A 207 -5.95 -19.13 24.84
CA ILE A 207 -5.91 -20.45 25.45
C ILE A 207 -4.58 -20.69 26.17
N TYR A 208 -4.58 -21.65 27.08
CA TYR A 208 -3.39 -22.12 27.77
C TYR A 208 -2.91 -23.43 27.15
N VAL A 209 -1.60 -23.56 26.90
CA VAL A 209 -1.00 -24.81 26.47
C VAL A 209 0.22 -25.10 27.35
N TRP A 210 0.23 -26.29 27.95
CA TRP A 210 1.25 -26.71 28.89
C TRP A 210 2.60 -26.98 28.24
N ASN A 211 2.59 -27.73 27.15
CA ASN A 211 3.80 -28.12 26.45
C ASN A 211 3.74 -27.62 25.00
N ILE A 212 4.58 -26.67 24.68
CA ILE A 212 4.68 -26.10 23.33
C ILE A 212 5.70 -26.86 22.46
N TRP A 213 6.47 -27.77 23.04
CA TRP A 213 7.57 -28.47 22.37
C TRP A 213 7.18 -29.80 21.77
N ASP A 214 5.93 -30.20 21.84
CA ASP A 214 5.34 -31.36 21.17
C ASP A 214 6.02 -32.73 21.44
N SER A 215 6.82 -32.83 22.47
CA SER A 215 7.35 -34.14 22.87
C SER A 215 6.52 -34.70 24.04
N ASP A 216 5.77 -35.75 23.80
CA ASP A 216 5.03 -36.52 24.82
C ASP A 216 5.92 -37.09 25.94
N ALA A 217 7.24 -36.93 25.83
CA ALA A 217 8.19 -37.67 26.65
C ALA A 217 8.54 -36.98 27.99
N ASP A 218 8.35 -35.68 28.15
CA ASP A 218 8.84 -34.95 29.31
C ASP A 218 7.90 -33.83 29.78
N ILE A 219 6.65 -34.17 30.14
CA ILE A 219 5.82 -33.27 30.95
C ILE A 219 6.35 -33.29 32.39
N LYS A 220 7.38 -32.52 32.66
CA LYS A 220 7.81 -32.23 34.03
C LYS A 220 6.98 -31.05 34.56
N GLU A 221 6.68 -31.09 35.86
CA GLU A 221 5.99 -29.99 36.59
C GLU A 221 6.70 -28.63 36.47
N GLU A 222 7.88 -28.59 35.89
CA GLU A 222 8.69 -27.40 35.63
C GLU A 222 8.47 -26.79 34.24
N ASN A 223 7.62 -27.40 33.39
CA ASN A 223 7.35 -26.88 32.06
C ASN A 223 6.44 -25.65 32.16
N HIS A 224 6.96 -24.55 31.71
CA HIS A 224 6.32 -23.24 31.81
C HIS A 224 5.08 -23.15 30.94
N ILE A 225 4.05 -22.57 31.49
CA ILE A 225 2.76 -22.35 30.86
C ILE A 225 2.86 -21.10 30.01
N TYR A 226 2.44 -21.18 28.76
CA TYR A 226 2.40 -20.06 27.87
C TYR A 226 0.97 -19.75 27.46
N ILE A 227 0.59 -18.48 27.58
CA ILE A 227 -0.68 -17.99 27.08
C ILE A 227 -0.46 -17.48 25.67
N ARG A 228 -1.29 -17.96 24.74
CA ARG A 228 -1.27 -17.53 23.33
C ARG A 228 -2.67 -17.48 22.78
N THR A 229 -2.84 -16.72 21.69
CA THR A 229 -4.06 -16.83 20.90
C THR A 229 -4.07 -18.17 20.16
N VAL A 230 -5.25 -18.69 19.89
CA VAL A 230 -5.44 -19.94 19.16
C VAL A 230 -4.85 -19.85 17.76
N GLY A 231 -5.00 -18.72 17.08
CA GLY A 231 -4.40 -18.49 15.77
C GLY A 231 -2.88 -18.61 15.78
N ALA A 232 -2.21 -18.15 16.85
CA ALA A 232 -0.76 -18.30 16.99
C ALA A 232 -0.32 -19.76 17.11
N TYR A 233 -1.15 -20.61 17.74
CA TYR A 233 -0.88 -22.05 17.83
C TYR A 233 -1.12 -22.78 16.50
N ALA A 234 -2.22 -22.49 15.83
CA ALA A 234 -2.53 -23.08 14.54
C ALA A 234 -1.41 -22.87 13.51
N GLN A 235 -0.79 -21.70 13.55
CA GLN A 235 0.33 -21.38 12.67
C GLN A 235 1.59 -22.21 12.97
N GLN A 236 1.92 -22.44 14.23
CA GLN A 236 3.06 -23.27 14.61
C GLN A 236 2.88 -24.75 14.25
N ALA A 237 1.65 -25.27 14.31
CA ALA A 237 1.34 -26.64 13.95
C ALA A 237 1.49 -26.94 12.44
N HIS A 238 1.34 -25.92 11.60
CA HIS A 238 1.38 -26.08 10.14
C HIS A 238 2.76 -25.90 9.51
N GLU A 239 3.69 -25.20 10.15
CA GLU A 239 4.98 -24.85 9.53
C GLU A 239 6.13 -24.90 10.56
N ALA A 240 6.70 -26.07 10.77
CA ALA A 240 7.96 -26.19 11.49
C ALA A 240 9.09 -25.54 10.68
N GLY A 241 9.19 -24.20 10.71
CA GLY A 241 10.29 -23.48 10.06
C GLY A 241 10.03 -22.04 9.65
N ASP A 242 8.79 -21.60 9.44
CA ASP A 242 8.51 -20.20 9.08
C ASP A 242 7.54 -19.56 10.09
N ILE A 243 8.10 -18.99 11.15
CA ILE A 243 7.38 -18.44 12.31
C ILE A 243 6.84 -17.02 12.00
N ARG A 244 6.47 -16.71 10.76
CA ARG A 244 5.84 -15.44 10.46
C ARG A 244 4.33 -15.53 10.70
N PRO A 245 3.75 -14.63 11.50
CA PRO A 245 2.32 -14.64 11.76
C PRO A 245 1.55 -14.25 10.50
N LYS A 246 1.19 -15.23 9.68
CA LYS A 246 0.34 -15.00 8.50
C LYS A 246 -1.14 -14.84 8.86
N GLU A 247 -1.55 -15.10 10.10
CA GLU A 247 -2.97 -15.28 10.43
C GLU A 247 -3.58 -14.29 11.43
N TYR A 248 -2.82 -13.30 11.92
CA TYR A 248 -3.40 -12.20 12.69
C TYR A 248 -3.93 -11.05 11.83
N PHE A 249 -4.42 -11.40 10.66
CA PHE A 249 -5.04 -10.41 9.80
C PHE A 249 -6.46 -10.13 10.29
N LYS A 250 -6.78 -8.87 10.46
CA LYS A 250 -8.17 -8.46 10.59
C LYS A 250 -8.88 -8.72 9.26
N TYR A 251 -10.05 -9.36 9.34
CA TYR A 251 -10.87 -9.65 8.18
C TYR A 251 -11.86 -8.53 7.95
N TYR A 252 -11.97 -8.08 6.70
CA TYR A 252 -12.92 -7.07 6.26
C TYR A 252 -13.77 -7.60 5.12
N HIS A 253 -15.05 -7.23 5.14
CA HIS A 253 -16.02 -7.71 4.16
C HIS A 253 -15.78 -7.14 2.75
N ASP A 254 -15.21 -5.94 2.67
CA ASP A 254 -14.87 -5.28 1.42
C ASP A 254 -13.72 -4.26 1.64
N GLU A 255 -13.29 -3.63 0.55
CA GLU A 255 -12.24 -2.63 0.56
C GLU A 255 -12.68 -1.35 1.30
N ASP A 256 -13.98 -0.99 1.23
CA ASP A 256 -14.55 0.20 1.87
C ASP A 256 -14.58 0.05 3.39
N GLU A 257 -14.94 -1.13 3.90
CA GLU A 257 -14.90 -1.42 5.35
C GLU A 257 -13.47 -1.31 5.89
N ALA A 258 -12.49 -1.81 5.16
CA ALA A 258 -11.07 -1.67 5.55
C ALA A 258 -10.63 -0.19 5.57
N MET A 259 -11.10 0.61 4.61
CA MET A 259 -10.82 2.05 4.56
C MET A 259 -11.49 2.80 5.71
N MET A 260 -12.73 2.43 6.09
CA MET A 260 -13.41 2.98 7.27
C MET A 260 -12.66 2.64 8.55
N ALA A 261 -12.25 1.39 8.72
CA ALA A 261 -11.47 0.95 9.88
C ALA A 261 -10.13 1.72 10.01
N TYR A 262 -9.51 2.04 8.90
CA TYR A 262 -8.33 2.90 8.87
C TYR A 262 -8.65 4.34 9.27
N ALA A 263 -9.73 4.93 8.76
CA ALA A 263 -10.17 6.28 9.11
C ALA A 263 -10.51 6.40 10.60
N ASP A 264 -11.09 5.35 11.18
CA ASP A 264 -11.41 5.27 12.61
C ASP A 264 -10.19 4.95 13.50
N GLY A 265 -9.01 4.76 12.90
CA GLY A 265 -7.76 4.46 13.62
C GLY A 265 -7.68 3.05 14.21
N MET A 266 -8.56 2.12 13.78
CA MET A 266 -8.56 0.73 14.25
C MET A 266 -7.43 -0.11 13.64
N ILE A 267 -6.92 0.30 12.48
CA ILE A 267 -5.77 -0.31 11.80
C ILE A 267 -4.83 0.76 11.27
N ALA A 268 -3.55 0.44 11.16
CA ALA A 268 -2.58 1.29 10.52
C ALA A 268 -2.48 0.99 9.02
N MET A 269 -1.98 1.94 8.24
CA MET A 269 -1.85 1.84 6.78
C MET A 269 -1.06 0.62 6.30
N HIS A 270 -0.11 0.16 7.11
CA HIS A 270 0.84 -0.92 6.77
C HIS A 270 0.50 -2.24 7.41
N ASP A 271 -0.55 -2.28 8.24
CA ASP A 271 -0.95 -3.51 8.90
C ASP A 271 -1.45 -4.51 7.85
N PRO A 272 -1.03 -5.76 7.93
CA PRO A 272 -1.54 -6.79 7.06
C PRO A 272 -3.01 -7.06 7.40
N ILE A 273 -3.86 -7.09 6.38
CA ILE A 273 -5.29 -7.34 6.47
C ILE A 273 -5.73 -8.37 5.44
N LYS A 274 -6.86 -9.01 5.70
CA LYS A 274 -7.55 -9.89 4.74
C LYS A 274 -8.87 -9.25 4.34
N VAL A 275 -9.08 -9.11 3.04
CA VAL A 275 -10.26 -8.45 2.49
C VAL A 275 -10.97 -9.39 1.53
N TRP A 276 -12.31 -9.45 1.63
CA TRP A 276 -13.12 -10.15 0.65
C TRP A 276 -13.22 -9.30 -0.61
N LYS A 277 -12.82 -9.87 -1.71
CA LYS A 277 -12.92 -9.25 -3.02
C LYS A 277 -13.97 -9.96 -3.84
N GLU A 278 -14.92 -9.18 -4.36
CA GLU A 278 -15.95 -9.66 -5.29
C GLU A 278 -15.54 -9.31 -6.72
N LEU A 279 -15.62 -10.29 -7.62
CA LEU A 279 -15.45 -10.07 -9.05
C LEU A 279 -16.61 -10.74 -9.79
N GLU A 280 -17.10 -10.08 -10.83
CA GLU A 280 -18.07 -10.66 -11.75
C GLU A 280 -17.34 -11.37 -12.89
N ILE A 281 -17.43 -12.69 -12.92
CA ILE A 281 -16.78 -13.55 -13.91
C ILE A 281 -17.87 -14.35 -14.63
N ASP A 282 -17.94 -14.20 -15.95
CA ASP A 282 -18.95 -14.86 -16.79
C ASP A 282 -20.40 -14.66 -16.29
N GLY A 283 -20.71 -13.47 -15.76
CA GLY A 283 -22.03 -13.10 -15.24
C GLY A 283 -22.38 -13.73 -13.89
N LYS A 284 -21.40 -14.31 -13.19
CA LYS A 284 -21.51 -14.80 -11.81
C LYS A 284 -20.60 -14.00 -10.89
N LYS A 285 -21.12 -13.67 -9.70
CA LYS A 285 -20.34 -13.04 -8.65
C LYS A 285 -19.55 -14.11 -7.92
N GLU A 286 -18.26 -14.03 -7.98
CA GLU A 286 -17.33 -14.86 -7.21
C GLU A 286 -16.59 -14.03 -6.18
N HIS A 287 -16.32 -14.62 -5.02
CA HIS A 287 -15.67 -13.97 -3.89
C HIS A 287 -14.42 -14.74 -3.49
N ARG A 288 -13.36 -14.03 -3.19
CA ARG A 288 -12.14 -14.59 -2.60
C ARG A 288 -11.58 -13.65 -1.55
N ILE A 289 -10.89 -14.23 -0.59
CA ILE A 289 -10.13 -13.48 0.42
C ILE A 289 -8.75 -13.19 -0.16
N ILE A 290 -8.36 -11.94 -0.15
CA ILE A 290 -7.04 -11.48 -0.58
C ILE A 290 -6.25 -10.91 0.58
N ASP A 291 -4.94 -11.13 0.56
CA ASP A 291 -4.01 -10.51 1.48
C ASP A 291 -3.65 -9.11 0.97
N ALA A 292 -3.80 -8.11 1.83
CA ALA A 292 -3.56 -6.72 1.47
C ALA A 292 -3.04 -5.90 2.66
N THR A 293 -2.77 -4.64 2.41
CA THR A 293 -2.70 -3.56 3.42
C THR A 293 -3.54 -2.41 2.92
N VAL A 294 -3.98 -1.52 3.79
CA VAL A 294 -4.75 -0.34 3.37
C VAL A 294 -4.01 0.46 2.31
N GLY A 295 -2.71 0.69 2.48
CA GLY A 295 -1.91 1.42 1.50
C GLY A 295 -1.82 0.70 0.14
N ARG A 296 -1.77 -0.64 0.12
CA ARG A 296 -1.82 -1.42 -1.14
C ARG A 296 -3.19 -1.38 -1.80
N LEU A 297 -4.28 -1.32 -1.04
CA LEU A 297 -5.61 -1.11 -1.62
C LEU A 297 -5.68 0.24 -2.33
N ILE A 298 -5.24 1.32 -1.67
CA ILE A 298 -5.23 2.68 -2.24
C ILE A 298 -4.43 2.73 -3.55
N ILE A 299 -3.21 2.20 -3.58
CA ILE A 299 -2.39 2.27 -4.79
C ILE A 299 -2.94 1.39 -5.92
N ASN A 300 -3.56 0.25 -5.62
CA ASN A 300 -4.15 -0.62 -6.62
C ASN A 300 -5.46 -0.07 -7.20
N ASP A 301 -6.19 0.80 -6.49
CA ASP A 301 -7.30 1.55 -7.07
C ASP A 301 -6.82 2.53 -8.16
N ALA A 302 -5.65 3.13 -7.97
CA ALA A 302 -5.06 4.01 -8.96
C ALA A 302 -4.46 3.27 -10.16
N ILE A 303 -4.04 2.01 -10.01
CA ILE A 303 -3.30 1.25 -11.02
C ILE A 303 -4.19 0.22 -11.71
N PRO A 304 -4.21 0.16 -13.06
CA PRO A 304 -4.94 -0.87 -13.80
C PRO A 304 -4.47 -2.28 -13.43
N GLN A 305 -5.43 -3.21 -13.22
CA GLN A 305 -5.16 -4.55 -12.72
C GLN A 305 -4.79 -5.56 -13.84
N ASN A 306 -4.43 -5.09 -15.03
CA ASN A 306 -4.11 -5.90 -16.21
C ASN A 306 -2.64 -5.76 -16.68
N LEU A 307 -1.76 -5.26 -15.84
CA LEU A 307 -0.37 -4.95 -16.24
C LEU A 307 0.53 -6.19 -16.35
N GLY A 308 0.09 -7.36 -15.88
CA GLY A 308 0.82 -8.62 -16.00
C GLY A 308 2.03 -8.73 -15.05
N PHE A 309 1.94 -8.14 -13.87
CA PHE A 309 2.83 -8.45 -12.76
C PHE A 309 2.40 -9.74 -12.04
N LYS A 310 1.10 -10.03 -12.07
CA LYS A 310 0.54 -11.31 -11.66
C LYS A 310 0.11 -12.11 -12.88
N LYS A 311 0.37 -13.41 -12.88
CA LYS A 311 -0.21 -14.32 -13.88
C LYS A 311 -1.69 -14.46 -13.58
N ARG A 312 -2.54 -14.42 -14.60
CA ARG A 312 -3.99 -14.51 -14.50
C ARG A 312 -4.49 -15.62 -15.42
N GLU A 313 -4.09 -16.86 -15.07
CA GLU A 313 -4.40 -18.06 -15.87
C GLU A 313 -5.65 -18.79 -15.37
N THR A 314 -5.91 -18.74 -14.05
CA THR A 314 -7.08 -19.36 -13.42
C THR A 314 -8.01 -18.29 -12.82
N VAL A 315 -9.23 -18.71 -12.47
CA VAL A 315 -10.19 -17.82 -11.81
C VAL A 315 -9.64 -17.26 -10.49
N ASP A 316 -8.94 -18.09 -9.73
CA ASP A 316 -8.36 -17.68 -8.45
C ASP A 316 -7.24 -16.64 -8.64
N ASP A 317 -6.53 -16.69 -9.75
CA ASP A 317 -5.46 -15.73 -10.07
C ASP A 317 -5.97 -14.32 -10.44
N LEU A 318 -7.29 -14.16 -10.66
CA LEU A 318 -7.88 -12.85 -10.95
C LEU A 318 -8.04 -11.95 -9.71
N PHE A 319 -8.12 -12.55 -8.52
CA PHE A 319 -8.41 -11.83 -7.29
C PHE A 319 -7.21 -11.10 -6.67
N PRO A 320 -5.98 -11.65 -6.65
CA PRO A 320 -4.83 -10.97 -6.05
C PRO A 320 -4.58 -9.59 -6.65
N LEU A 321 -4.14 -8.66 -5.82
CA LEU A 321 -3.76 -7.31 -6.24
C LEU A 321 -2.59 -7.38 -7.25
N GLU A 322 -2.64 -6.53 -8.27
CA GLU A 322 -1.57 -6.44 -9.27
C GLU A 322 -0.24 -5.99 -8.64
N ILE A 323 -0.32 -5.06 -7.68
CA ILE A 323 0.82 -4.57 -6.92
C ILE A 323 0.72 -5.06 -5.48
N ASP A 324 1.42 -6.14 -5.17
CA ASP A 324 1.54 -6.73 -3.82
C ASP A 324 2.96 -6.65 -3.26
N PHE A 325 3.84 -5.91 -3.92
CA PHE A 325 5.24 -5.71 -3.55
C PHE A 325 5.54 -4.24 -3.29
N VAL A 326 6.64 -3.98 -2.60
CA VAL A 326 7.10 -2.62 -2.31
C VAL A 326 7.56 -1.92 -3.59
N VAL A 327 7.00 -0.75 -3.87
CA VAL A 327 7.26 0.02 -5.09
C VAL A 327 8.29 1.11 -4.84
N GLY A 328 9.51 0.88 -5.30
CA GLY A 328 10.54 1.91 -5.39
C GLY A 328 10.61 2.54 -6.79
N LYS A 329 11.57 3.45 -6.99
CA LYS A 329 11.76 4.18 -8.25
C LYS A 329 11.83 3.29 -9.50
N LYS A 330 12.56 2.17 -9.42
CA LYS A 330 12.72 1.24 -10.56
C LYS A 330 11.43 0.50 -10.88
N GLN A 331 10.71 0.06 -9.84
CA GLN A 331 9.44 -0.64 -9.99
C GLN A 331 8.37 0.30 -10.55
N LEU A 332 8.28 1.53 -10.05
CA LEU A 332 7.34 2.54 -10.54
C LEU A 332 7.56 2.84 -12.02
N GLY A 333 8.82 3.00 -12.46
CA GLY A 333 9.16 3.15 -13.88
C GLY A 333 8.68 1.97 -14.74
N LYS A 334 8.80 0.72 -14.23
CA LYS A 334 8.30 -0.47 -14.93
C LYS A 334 6.76 -0.53 -14.99
N ILE A 335 6.09 -0.11 -13.93
CA ILE A 335 4.62 -0.05 -13.87
C ILE A 335 4.11 0.90 -14.96
N ILE A 336 4.68 2.09 -15.04
CA ILE A 336 4.32 3.11 -16.03
C ILE A 336 4.61 2.63 -17.45
N ASP A 337 5.80 2.06 -17.71
CA ASP A 337 6.14 1.53 -19.03
C ASP A 337 5.17 0.45 -19.48
N LYS A 338 4.84 -0.51 -18.60
CA LYS A 338 3.84 -1.54 -18.90
C LYS A 338 2.44 -0.96 -19.14
N CYS A 339 2.02 0.00 -18.31
CA CYS A 339 0.72 0.66 -18.48
C CYS A 339 0.62 1.34 -19.85
N ILE A 340 1.63 2.10 -20.26
CA ILE A 340 1.66 2.77 -21.57
C ILE A 340 1.57 1.74 -22.71
N ARG A 341 2.30 0.62 -22.62
CA ARG A 341 2.34 -0.40 -23.66
C ARG A 341 1.06 -1.23 -23.77
N ILE A 342 0.40 -1.49 -22.66
CA ILE A 342 -0.79 -2.35 -22.62
C ILE A 342 -2.08 -1.53 -22.79
N ASN A 343 -2.19 -0.43 -22.06
CA ASN A 343 -3.42 0.36 -21.96
C ASN A 343 -3.41 1.66 -22.81
N GLY A 344 -2.25 2.00 -23.39
CA GLY A 344 -2.11 3.21 -24.21
C GLY A 344 -1.96 4.49 -23.37
N PHE A 345 -1.89 5.64 -24.06
CA PHE A 345 -1.57 6.91 -23.42
C PHE A 345 -2.69 7.43 -22.53
N THR A 346 -3.94 7.34 -22.93
CA THR A 346 -5.09 7.92 -22.20
C THR A 346 -5.21 7.33 -20.80
N GLN A 347 -5.31 5.99 -20.68
CA GLN A 347 -5.40 5.34 -19.38
C GLN A 347 -4.13 5.52 -18.54
N SER A 348 -2.97 5.61 -19.20
CA SER A 348 -1.72 5.87 -18.46
C SER A 348 -1.67 7.29 -17.89
N THR A 349 -2.24 8.27 -18.56
CA THR A 349 -2.34 9.63 -18.05
C THR A 349 -3.27 9.68 -16.83
N GLU A 350 -4.44 9.05 -16.91
CA GLU A 350 -5.36 8.95 -15.78
C GLU A 350 -4.73 8.24 -14.58
N MET A 351 -4.01 7.14 -14.81
CA MET A 351 -3.25 6.45 -13.77
C MET A 351 -2.20 7.37 -13.13
N LEU A 352 -1.44 8.11 -13.94
CA LEU A 352 -0.41 9.04 -13.46
C LEU A 352 -1.00 10.16 -12.61
N ASP A 353 -2.17 10.68 -12.99
CA ASP A 353 -2.87 11.71 -12.22
C ASP A 353 -3.35 11.17 -10.87
N LYS A 354 -3.89 9.95 -10.83
CA LYS A 354 -4.28 9.27 -9.59
C LYS A 354 -3.07 8.99 -8.68
N VAL A 355 -1.97 8.52 -9.24
CA VAL A 355 -0.71 8.25 -8.48
C VAL A 355 -0.10 9.54 -7.93
N LYS A 356 -0.30 10.67 -8.62
CA LYS A 356 0.18 11.99 -8.16
C LYS A 356 -0.70 12.55 -7.04
N ALA A 357 -2.02 12.30 -7.09
CA ALA A 357 -2.97 12.81 -6.09
C ALA A 357 -2.70 12.24 -4.70
#